data_5910f719aea919cd9e00dcaa4ffa64c8
#
_entry.id   5910f719aea919cd9e00dcaa4ffa64c8
#
_cell.length_a   1.000
_cell.length_b   1.000
_cell.length_c   1.000
_cell.angle_alpha   90.00
_cell.angle_beta   90.00
_cell.angle_gamma   90.00
#
_symmetry.space_group_name_H-M   'P 1'
#
loop_
_entity.id
_entity.type
_entity.pdbx_description
1 polymer ?
#
loop_
_entity_poly.entity_id
_entity_poly.type
_entity_poly.pdbx_seq_one_letter_code
_entity_poly.pdbx_strand_id
1 'polypeptide(L)'
;MHQSLRMRAPKQVEHADGITRVEQPMNASDLYEWLRVDVPGNLRRGRAARAAFIKSGVSSQNRMIERHPALFGYVWPSYDFKKGGDRMNLAAQPLGPDGFFKSEFERYSFEHDGGEMIFGLPNGMHGFLLVDGKGDRIPFGPPDVVFDKTKTTGNGMIVNGLSCIACHKNGLIENFKDEIRIGAEGFPSSVRTQIRKIFLDRPELDVLIAKDQARYQPAAIEAIKPYLDQAKIRAMENGEGLIDPVDPVATRFLGITLDAANVAAELGLGVEEFKAAVKYNEDLKQLGLTVVANGGTINREIWESGSGLSVYQKAARTLKLGTPATVTAPPWRHR
;
A
#
# COMPACT_ATOMS: atom_id res chain seq x y z
N MET A 1 23.30 29.60 8.38
CA MET A 1 22.00 30.10 7.86
C MET A 1 20.91 29.09 8.17
N HIS A 2 20.11 29.37 9.21
CA HIS A 2 18.91 28.59 9.49
C HIS A 2 17.80 29.03 8.52
N GLN A 3 17.59 28.29 7.44
CA GLN A 3 16.30 28.35 6.77
C GLN A 3 15.29 27.65 7.67
N SER A 4 14.44 28.46 8.31
CA SER A 4 13.26 27.98 9.00
C SER A 4 12.38 27.29 7.95
N LEU A 5 12.29 25.96 8.03
CA LEU A 5 11.27 25.18 7.33
C LEU A 5 9.91 25.73 7.75
N ARG A 6 9.35 26.62 6.95
CA ARG A 6 7.96 27.05 7.09
C ARG A 6 7.10 25.83 6.82
N MET A 7 6.52 25.31 7.87
CA MET A 7 5.55 24.23 7.81
C MET A 7 4.36 24.65 6.96
N ARG A 8 4.18 24.05 5.82
CA ARG A 8 2.87 24.07 5.16
C ARG A 8 1.96 23.13 5.96
N ALA A 9 0.83 23.67 6.41
CA ALA A 9 -0.27 22.83 6.87
C ALA A 9 -0.67 21.88 5.72
N PRO A 10 -1.20 20.68 6.02
CA PRO A 10 -1.76 19.81 4.98
C PRO A 10 -2.65 20.67 4.09
N LYS A 11 -2.47 20.57 2.78
CA LYS A 11 -3.21 21.41 1.85
C LYS A 11 -4.69 21.09 1.99
N GLN A 12 -5.43 22.05 2.49
CA GLN A 12 -6.88 21.99 2.56
C GLN A 12 -7.44 22.50 1.24
N VAL A 13 -8.24 21.66 0.58
CA VAL A 13 -8.90 22.03 -0.68
C VAL A 13 -10.39 22.06 -0.44
N GLU A 14 -10.99 23.19 -0.72
CA GLU A 14 -12.45 23.32 -0.77
C GLU A 14 -12.93 22.67 -2.07
N HIS A 15 -13.74 21.63 -1.94
CA HIS A 15 -14.33 20.93 -3.06
C HIS A 15 -15.60 21.65 -3.53
N ALA A 16 -16.06 21.34 -4.74
CA ALA A 16 -17.27 21.94 -5.34
C ALA A 16 -18.55 21.72 -4.51
N ASP A 17 -18.55 20.80 -3.57
CA ASP A 17 -19.62 20.55 -2.59
C ASP A 17 -19.53 21.45 -1.34
N GLY A 18 -18.58 22.40 -1.30
CA GLY A 18 -18.34 23.30 -0.15
C GLY A 18 -17.65 22.64 1.05
N ILE A 19 -17.22 21.38 0.93
CA ILE A 19 -16.54 20.66 2.01
C ILE A 19 -15.03 20.79 1.84
N THR A 20 -14.38 21.32 2.88
CA THR A 20 -12.91 21.37 2.95
C THR A 20 -12.38 19.97 3.31
N ARG A 21 -11.59 19.38 2.43
CA ARG A 21 -10.91 18.11 2.68
C ARG A 21 -9.40 18.30 2.74
N VAL A 22 -8.75 17.49 3.56
CA VAL A 22 -7.28 17.40 3.57
C VAL A 22 -6.85 16.59 2.35
N GLU A 23 -6.02 17.18 1.50
CA GLU A 23 -5.43 16.42 0.38
C GLU A 23 -4.58 15.28 0.93
N GLN A 24 -4.81 14.09 0.42
CA GLN A 24 -3.96 12.94 0.71
C GLN A 24 -2.60 13.12 0.01
N PRO A 25 -1.50 12.63 0.60
CA PRO A 25 -0.21 12.62 -0.07
C PRO A 25 -0.30 11.96 -1.45
N MET A 26 0.21 12.63 -2.48
CA MET A 26 0.20 12.13 -3.84
C MET A 26 1.50 11.41 -4.20
N ASN A 27 2.53 11.57 -3.38
CA ASN A 27 3.83 10.93 -3.54
C ASN A 27 4.54 10.79 -2.18
N ALA A 28 5.69 10.13 -2.17
CA ALA A 28 6.50 9.93 -0.98
C ALA A 28 7.01 11.26 -0.39
N SER A 29 7.35 12.25 -1.23
CA SER A 29 7.83 13.55 -0.77
C SER A 29 6.76 14.30 0.01
N ASP A 30 5.52 14.34 -0.49
CA ASP A 30 4.38 14.94 0.21
C ASP A 30 4.15 14.27 1.57
N LEU A 31 4.26 12.94 1.63
CA LEU A 31 4.12 12.19 2.87
C LEU A 31 5.23 12.54 3.86
N TYR A 32 6.49 12.61 3.41
CA TYR A 32 7.61 12.99 4.27
C TYR A 32 7.47 14.42 4.78
N GLU A 33 7.03 15.37 3.95
CA GLU A 33 6.74 16.75 4.36
C GLU A 33 5.63 16.77 5.44
N TRP A 34 4.54 16.06 5.20
CA TRP A 34 3.43 15.96 6.14
C TRP A 34 3.85 15.35 7.48
N LEU A 35 4.67 14.29 7.46
CA LEU A 35 5.19 13.62 8.64
C LEU A 35 6.42 14.30 9.25
N ARG A 36 6.92 15.40 8.66
CA ARG A 36 8.12 16.14 9.08
C ARG A 36 9.39 15.29 9.11
N VAL A 37 9.57 14.48 8.08
CA VAL A 37 10.71 13.56 7.95
C VAL A 37 11.78 14.16 7.05
N ASP A 38 12.97 14.39 7.60
CA ASP A 38 14.18 14.73 6.84
C ASP A 38 14.98 13.46 6.55
N VAL A 39 14.62 12.76 5.48
CA VAL A 39 15.27 11.49 5.10
C VAL A 39 16.77 11.63 4.95
N PRO A 40 17.32 12.56 4.12
CA PRO A 40 18.77 12.71 3.98
C PRO A 40 19.45 13.09 5.30
N GLY A 41 18.83 13.94 6.09
CA GLY A 41 19.33 14.32 7.38
C GLY A 41 19.34 13.17 8.40
N ASN A 42 18.30 12.34 8.40
CA ASN A 42 18.24 11.16 9.28
C ASN A 42 19.31 10.13 8.92
N LEU A 43 19.53 9.86 7.62
CA LEU A 43 20.59 8.99 7.15
C LEU A 43 21.98 9.52 7.55
N ARG A 44 22.27 10.80 7.30
CA ARG A 44 23.55 11.41 7.68
C ARG A 44 23.80 11.37 9.18
N ARG A 45 22.77 11.59 9.99
CA ARG A 45 22.87 11.60 11.47
C ARG A 45 22.76 10.20 12.12
N GLY A 46 22.55 9.15 11.34
CA GLY A 46 22.32 7.80 11.87
C GLY A 46 21.02 7.70 12.69
N ARG A 47 19.98 8.42 12.29
CA ARG A 47 18.64 8.36 12.90
C ARG A 47 17.68 7.45 12.12
N ALA A 48 18.09 7.00 10.94
CA ALA A 48 17.39 5.97 10.20
C ALA A 48 17.84 4.59 10.69
N ALA A 49 16.93 3.62 10.66
CA ALA A 49 17.22 2.22 10.95
C ALA A 49 16.85 1.36 9.75
N ARG A 50 17.77 0.54 9.25
CA ARG A 50 17.56 -0.32 8.08
C ARG A 50 17.69 -1.79 8.41
N ALA A 51 16.98 -2.60 7.64
CA ALA A 51 17.26 -4.02 7.45
C ALA A 51 16.96 -4.42 6.01
N ALA A 52 17.70 -5.38 5.50
CA ALA A 52 17.48 -5.89 4.15
C ALA A 52 17.48 -7.42 4.14
N PHE A 53 16.59 -8.00 3.36
CA PHE A 53 16.41 -9.44 3.26
C PHE A 53 16.13 -9.86 1.82
N ILE A 54 16.54 -11.11 1.52
CA ILE A 54 16.52 -11.63 0.16
C ILE A 54 15.09 -11.89 -0.32
N LYS A 55 14.18 -12.21 0.59
CA LYS A 55 12.82 -12.64 0.24
C LYS A 55 11.80 -12.12 1.24
N SER A 56 10.80 -11.43 0.73
CA SER A 56 9.67 -10.96 1.53
C SER A 56 8.46 -11.89 1.44
N GLY A 57 7.40 -11.60 2.24
CA GLY A 57 6.13 -12.33 2.16
C GLY A 57 5.37 -12.11 0.84
N VAL A 58 5.54 -10.95 0.22
CA VAL A 58 4.79 -10.52 -0.99
C VAL A 58 5.66 -10.47 -2.24
N SER A 59 7.00 -10.43 -2.12
CA SER A 59 7.93 -10.44 -3.24
C SER A 59 8.91 -11.62 -3.13
N SER A 60 9.33 -12.15 -4.27
CA SER A 60 10.42 -13.15 -4.35
C SER A 60 11.79 -12.51 -4.51
N GLN A 61 11.86 -11.19 -4.59
CA GLN A 61 13.08 -10.41 -4.75
C GLN A 61 13.56 -9.84 -3.41
N ASN A 62 14.76 -9.26 -3.43
CA ASN A 62 15.29 -8.51 -2.32
C ASN A 62 14.31 -7.42 -1.89
N ARG A 63 14.25 -7.15 -0.60
CA ARG A 63 13.53 -6.01 -0.01
C ARG A 63 14.40 -5.35 1.03
N MET A 64 14.40 -4.04 1.05
CA MET A 64 14.93 -3.26 2.14
C MET A 64 13.80 -2.54 2.85
N ILE A 65 13.85 -2.49 4.16
CA ILE A 65 13.00 -1.64 4.99
C ILE A 65 13.87 -0.58 5.67
N GLU A 66 13.29 0.60 5.83
CA GLU A 66 13.94 1.72 6.49
C GLU A 66 12.95 2.40 7.43
N ARG A 67 13.41 2.77 8.63
CA ARG A 67 12.60 3.49 9.61
C ARG A 67 13.13 4.89 9.81
N HIS A 68 12.23 5.87 9.81
CA HIS A 68 12.51 7.22 10.26
C HIS A 68 11.61 7.62 11.43
N PRO A 69 12.14 8.42 12.39
CA PRO A 69 11.28 9.11 13.33
C PRO A 69 10.41 10.12 12.56
N ALA A 70 9.13 10.19 12.90
CA ALA A 70 8.14 11.02 12.24
C ALA A 70 7.23 11.73 13.27
N LEU A 71 6.45 12.71 12.81
CA LEU A 71 5.56 13.52 13.66
C LEU A 71 4.64 12.65 14.53
N PHE A 72 4.09 11.57 13.98
CA PHE A 72 3.22 10.66 14.71
C PHE A 72 3.93 9.36 15.12
N GLY A 73 5.24 9.44 15.36
CA GLY A 73 6.09 8.37 15.87
C GLY A 73 7.05 7.81 14.84
N TYR A 74 6.58 7.35 13.71
CA TYR A 74 7.41 6.64 12.72
C TYR A 74 6.83 6.69 11.31
N VAL A 75 7.73 6.46 10.34
CA VAL A 75 7.43 5.99 9.00
C VAL A 75 8.43 4.89 8.64
N TRP A 76 7.90 3.82 8.04
CA TRP A 76 8.64 2.65 7.55
C TRP A 76 8.47 2.54 6.04
N PRO A 77 9.29 3.20 5.20
CA PRO A 77 9.35 2.90 3.78
C PRO A 77 9.99 1.54 3.55
N SER A 78 9.49 0.80 2.57
CA SER A 78 10.17 -0.34 1.96
C SER A 78 10.64 0.01 0.55
N TYR A 79 11.66 -0.69 0.09
CA TYR A 79 12.18 -0.61 -1.27
C TYR A 79 12.10 -1.99 -1.88
N ASP A 80 11.31 -2.10 -2.93
CA ASP A 80 11.03 -3.33 -3.65
C ASP A 80 11.65 -3.31 -5.05
N PHE A 81 11.97 -4.49 -5.54
CA PHE A 81 12.69 -4.67 -6.79
C PHE A 81 11.95 -5.68 -7.66
N LYS A 82 11.83 -5.38 -8.96
CA LYS A 82 11.39 -6.34 -9.95
C LYS A 82 12.55 -7.19 -10.45
N LYS A 83 12.25 -8.26 -11.13
CA LYS A 83 13.25 -9.17 -11.69
C LYS A 83 13.98 -8.53 -12.88
N GLY A 84 15.31 -8.58 -12.91
CA GLY A 84 16.13 -8.33 -14.11
C GLY A 84 16.81 -6.97 -14.22
N GLY A 85 16.93 -6.18 -13.14
CA GLY A 85 17.70 -4.91 -13.16
C GLY A 85 19.14 -5.05 -12.65
N ASP A 86 20.07 -4.29 -13.19
CA ASP A 86 21.50 -4.38 -12.85
C ASP A 86 21.83 -3.81 -11.46
N ARG A 87 21.01 -2.87 -10.94
CA ARG A 87 21.21 -2.18 -9.65
C ARG A 87 20.24 -2.64 -8.56
N MET A 88 19.85 -3.90 -8.60
CA MET A 88 18.86 -4.48 -7.68
C MET A 88 19.47 -5.43 -6.65
N ASN A 89 20.77 -5.64 -6.69
CA ASN A 89 21.46 -6.51 -5.77
C ASN A 89 21.85 -5.75 -4.50
N LEU A 90 21.00 -5.78 -3.49
CA LEU A 90 21.25 -5.13 -2.19
C LEU A 90 22.54 -5.65 -1.52
N ALA A 91 22.96 -6.89 -1.78
CA ALA A 91 24.20 -7.43 -1.24
C ALA A 91 25.45 -6.74 -1.80
N ALA A 92 25.38 -6.15 -3.00
CA ALA A 92 26.47 -5.35 -3.58
C ALA A 92 26.22 -3.84 -3.44
N GLN A 93 24.98 -3.40 -3.34
CA GLN A 93 24.53 -2.01 -3.37
C GLN A 93 23.63 -1.66 -2.18
N PRO A 94 24.14 -1.75 -0.93
CA PRO A 94 23.30 -1.59 0.28
C PRO A 94 22.98 -0.14 0.63
N LEU A 95 23.61 0.83 -0.04
CA LEU A 95 23.43 2.25 0.19
C LEU A 95 22.61 2.85 -0.95
N GLY A 96 21.44 3.33 -0.66
CA GLY A 96 20.53 3.91 -1.63
C GLY A 96 19.27 4.39 -0.93
N PRO A 97 18.25 4.80 -1.66
CA PRO A 97 18.24 5.03 -3.12
C PRO A 97 19.25 6.08 -3.58
N ASP A 98 19.46 6.15 -4.90
CA ASP A 98 20.36 7.12 -5.54
C ASP A 98 20.08 8.54 -5.06
N GLY A 99 21.16 9.33 -4.91
CA GLY A 99 21.10 10.74 -4.50
C GLY A 99 20.94 10.98 -2.99
N PHE A 100 20.70 9.96 -2.15
CA PHE A 100 20.58 10.14 -0.70
C PHE A 100 21.95 10.21 0.01
N PHE A 101 22.95 9.58 -0.56
CA PHE A 101 24.32 9.59 -0.05
C PHE A 101 25.22 10.47 -0.91
N LYS A 102 26.45 10.71 -0.42
CA LYS A 102 27.45 11.43 -1.20
C LYS A 102 27.87 10.63 -2.43
N SER A 103 28.39 11.32 -3.44
CA SER A 103 28.84 10.73 -4.71
C SER A 103 29.83 9.58 -4.56
N GLU A 104 30.66 9.59 -3.51
CA GLU A 104 31.62 8.52 -3.20
C GLU A 104 30.95 7.15 -2.92
N PHE A 105 29.66 7.16 -2.55
CA PHE A 105 28.86 5.95 -2.29
C PHE A 105 27.92 5.60 -3.44
N GLU A 106 27.88 6.36 -4.51
CA GLU A 106 26.93 6.20 -5.61
C GLU A 106 26.98 4.79 -6.23
N ARG A 107 28.18 4.23 -6.41
CA ARG A 107 28.35 2.85 -6.90
C ARG A 107 27.75 1.76 -5.97
N TYR A 108 27.47 2.10 -4.73
CA TYR A 108 26.84 1.23 -3.73
C TYR A 108 25.36 1.57 -3.50
N SER A 109 24.83 2.50 -4.29
CA SER A 109 23.43 2.87 -4.27
C SER A 109 22.61 1.94 -5.16
N PHE A 110 21.36 1.74 -4.80
CA PHE A 110 20.40 0.94 -5.58
C PHE A 110 19.34 1.84 -6.22
N GLU A 111 18.79 1.36 -7.32
CA GLU A 111 17.52 1.81 -7.86
C GLU A 111 16.43 0.81 -7.47
N HIS A 112 15.25 1.29 -7.14
CA HIS A 112 14.12 0.46 -6.75
C HIS A 112 12.94 0.70 -7.67
N ASP A 113 12.03 -0.27 -7.73
CA ASP A 113 10.86 -0.21 -8.63
C ASP A 113 9.59 0.25 -7.92
N GLY A 114 9.61 0.30 -6.61
CA GLY A 114 8.50 0.76 -5.79
C GLY A 114 8.69 0.41 -4.33
N GLY A 115 7.67 0.65 -3.53
CA GLY A 115 7.67 0.32 -2.13
C GLY A 115 6.35 0.60 -1.45
N GLU A 116 6.23 0.10 -0.23
CA GLU A 116 5.16 0.41 0.71
C GLU A 116 5.71 1.31 1.80
N MET A 117 4.94 2.30 2.19
CA MET A 117 5.25 3.15 3.33
C MET A 117 4.19 2.94 4.40
N ILE A 118 4.61 2.42 5.56
CA ILE A 118 3.76 2.25 6.74
C ILE A 118 4.09 3.38 7.71
N PHE A 119 3.11 4.12 8.16
CA PHE A 119 3.35 5.27 9.05
C PHE A 119 2.32 5.38 10.15
N GLY A 120 2.72 5.98 11.28
CA GLY A 120 1.81 6.25 12.39
C GLY A 120 0.82 7.35 12.07
N LEU A 121 -0.45 7.16 12.45
CA LEU A 121 -1.49 8.17 12.43
C LEU A 121 -1.70 8.78 13.82
N PRO A 122 -2.35 9.95 13.94
CA PRO A 122 -2.62 10.58 15.23
C PRO A 122 -3.41 9.69 16.19
N ASN A 123 -4.33 8.88 15.67
CA ASN A 123 -5.16 7.95 16.43
C ASN A 123 -4.45 6.63 16.81
N GLY A 124 -3.17 6.47 16.49
CA GLY A 124 -2.38 5.28 16.77
C GLY A 124 -2.44 4.19 15.69
N MET A 125 -3.36 4.26 14.75
CA MET A 125 -3.45 3.32 13.63
C MET A 125 -2.28 3.49 12.65
N HIS A 126 -2.08 2.50 11.79
CA HIS A 126 -1.21 2.63 10.62
C HIS A 126 -1.91 3.35 9.47
N GLY A 127 -1.18 4.23 8.78
CA GLY A 127 -1.48 4.66 7.45
C GLY A 127 -0.58 3.93 6.44
N PHE A 128 -1.03 3.82 5.20
CA PHE A 128 -0.34 3.10 4.13
C PHE A 128 -0.28 3.92 2.86
N LEU A 129 0.88 3.92 2.21
CA LEU A 129 1.07 4.53 0.89
C LEU A 129 1.93 3.59 0.04
N LEU A 130 1.37 3.12 -1.09
CA LEU A 130 2.14 2.45 -2.12
C LEU A 130 2.69 3.48 -3.09
N VAL A 131 3.96 3.34 -3.44
CA VAL A 131 4.65 4.21 -4.39
C VAL A 131 5.41 3.39 -5.43
N ASP A 132 5.55 3.97 -6.63
CA ASP A 132 6.46 3.44 -7.65
C ASP A 132 7.93 3.85 -7.37
N GLY A 133 8.86 3.46 -8.25
CA GLY A 133 10.29 3.77 -8.12
C GLY A 133 10.62 5.27 -8.17
N LYS A 134 9.69 6.12 -8.63
CA LYS A 134 9.83 7.58 -8.62
C LYS A 134 9.26 8.22 -7.34
N GLY A 135 8.61 7.42 -6.51
CA GLY A 135 7.92 7.87 -5.32
C GLY A 135 6.50 8.35 -5.58
N ASP A 136 5.96 8.21 -6.78
CA ASP A 136 4.58 8.59 -7.08
C ASP A 136 3.60 7.55 -6.52
N ARG A 137 2.50 8.04 -5.95
CA ARG A 137 1.46 7.18 -5.37
C ARG A 137 0.82 6.29 -6.44
N ILE A 138 0.74 5.00 -6.14
CA ILE A 138 0.04 4.02 -6.95
C ILE A 138 -1.10 3.37 -6.15
N PRO A 139 -2.28 3.15 -6.74
CA PRO A 139 -3.40 2.50 -6.04
C PRO A 139 -3.18 0.99 -5.85
N PHE A 140 -2.29 0.38 -6.65
CA PHE A 140 -2.01 -1.05 -6.63
C PHE A 140 -0.53 -1.34 -6.79
N GLY A 141 -0.04 -2.38 -6.12
CA GLY A 141 1.30 -2.91 -6.34
C GLY A 141 1.38 -3.65 -7.69
N PRO A 142 2.43 -3.38 -8.50
CA PRO A 142 2.63 -4.07 -9.77
C PRO A 142 2.79 -5.59 -9.56
N PRO A 143 2.02 -6.45 -10.26
CA PRO A 143 2.06 -7.91 -10.04
C PRO A 143 3.41 -8.57 -10.37
N ASP A 144 4.24 -7.93 -11.18
CA ASP A 144 5.62 -8.34 -11.49
C ASP A 144 6.63 -8.00 -10.39
N VAL A 145 6.24 -7.14 -9.43
CA VAL A 145 7.04 -6.77 -8.25
C VAL A 145 6.51 -7.46 -7.01
N VAL A 146 5.20 -7.34 -6.74
CA VAL A 146 4.55 -7.82 -5.51
C VAL A 146 3.22 -8.52 -5.80
N PHE A 147 2.88 -9.53 -4.99
CA PHE A 147 1.64 -10.28 -5.13
C PHE A 147 1.10 -10.73 -3.78
N ASP A 148 -0.17 -10.50 -3.52
CA ASP A 148 -0.87 -10.97 -2.32
C ASP A 148 -1.30 -12.43 -2.49
N LYS A 149 -0.55 -13.33 -1.85
CA LYS A 149 -0.83 -14.78 -1.88
C LYS A 149 -2.13 -15.15 -1.15
N THR A 150 -2.56 -14.32 -0.21
CA THR A 150 -3.81 -14.52 0.55
C THR A 150 -5.03 -14.10 -0.25
N LYS A 151 -4.80 -13.37 -1.34
CA LYS A 151 -5.86 -12.89 -2.23
C LYS A 151 -6.94 -12.08 -1.50
N THR A 152 -6.56 -11.24 -0.56
CA THR A 152 -7.46 -10.39 0.23
C THR A 152 -8.45 -9.60 -0.65
N THR A 153 -8.01 -9.22 -1.86
CA THR A 153 -8.84 -8.50 -2.84
C THR A 153 -9.44 -9.41 -3.92
N GLY A 154 -9.48 -10.74 -3.68
CA GLY A 154 -10.03 -11.72 -4.60
C GLY A 154 -9.06 -12.21 -5.67
N ASN A 155 -8.20 -11.37 -6.21
CA ASN A 155 -7.35 -11.66 -7.38
C ASN A 155 -5.83 -11.65 -7.10
N GLY A 156 -5.41 -11.45 -5.85
CA GLY A 156 -3.99 -11.40 -5.45
C GLY A 156 -3.28 -10.08 -5.77
N MET A 157 -4.00 -9.08 -6.25
CA MET A 157 -3.45 -7.74 -6.44
C MET A 157 -3.27 -7.04 -5.08
N ILE A 158 -2.11 -6.42 -4.87
CA ILE A 158 -1.89 -5.59 -3.68
C ILE A 158 -2.61 -4.25 -3.87
N VAL A 159 -3.71 -4.05 -3.18
CA VAL A 159 -4.47 -2.78 -3.18
C VAL A 159 -4.00 -1.92 -2.02
N ASN A 160 -3.64 -0.66 -2.33
CA ASN A 160 -3.16 0.30 -1.33
C ASN A 160 -4.15 0.43 -0.15
N GLY A 161 -3.65 0.23 1.06
CA GLY A 161 -4.45 0.24 2.29
C GLY A 161 -5.17 -1.08 2.55
N LEU A 162 -5.94 -1.60 1.61
CA LEU A 162 -6.77 -2.80 1.80
C LEU A 162 -5.91 -4.05 2.06
N SER A 163 -5.02 -4.39 1.12
CA SER A 163 -4.11 -5.53 1.29
C SER A 163 -3.07 -5.28 2.39
N CYS A 164 -2.66 -4.02 2.57
CA CYS A 164 -1.71 -3.64 3.59
C CYS A 164 -2.25 -3.92 5.00
N ILE A 165 -3.47 -3.48 5.32
CA ILE A 165 -4.10 -3.75 6.63
C ILE A 165 -4.22 -5.24 6.88
N ALA A 166 -4.63 -6.02 5.88
CA ALA A 166 -4.79 -7.47 6.03
C ALA A 166 -3.46 -8.16 6.39
N CYS A 167 -2.36 -7.81 5.70
CA CYS A 167 -1.03 -8.32 6.00
C CYS A 167 -0.46 -7.78 7.33
N HIS A 168 -0.74 -6.52 7.64
CA HIS A 168 -0.22 -5.79 8.81
C HIS A 168 -1.24 -5.64 9.95
N LYS A 169 -2.23 -6.51 10.02
CA LYS A 169 -3.27 -6.49 11.07
C LYS A 169 -2.69 -6.54 12.48
N ASN A 170 -1.64 -7.31 12.70
CA ASN A 170 -0.96 -7.41 13.99
C ASN A 170 0.14 -6.34 14.18
N GLY A 171 0.34 -5.46 13.21
CA GLY A 171 1.38 -4.45 13.19
C GLY A 171 2.49 -4.75 12.20
N LEU A 172 3.71 -4.37 12.54
CA LEU A 172 4.89 -4.62 11.71
C LEU A 172 5.25 -6.10 11.72
N ILE A 173 5.75 -6.61 10.58
CA ILE A 173 6.19 -8.00 10.48
C ILE A 173 7.54 -8.16 11.18
N GLU A 174 7.61 -9.13 12.06
CA GLU A 174 8.81 -9.52 12.81
C GLU A 174 9.48 -10.75 12.18
N ASN A 175 10.59 -11.18 12.77
CA ASN A 175 11.26 -12.45 12.45
C ASN A 175 11.87 -12.55 11.03
N PHE A 176 12.40 -11.44 10.52
CA PHE A 176 13.26 -11.46 9.33
C PHE A 176 14.74 -11.40 9.72
N LYS A 177 15.61 -11.85 8.80
CA LYS A 177 17.07 -11.85 8.95
C LYS A 177 17.65 -10.72 8.11
N ASP A 178 18.43 -9.82 8.73
CA ASP A 178 19.17 -8.80 8.00
C ASP A 178 20.42 -9.41 7.36
N GLU A 179 20.41 -9.55 6.04
CA GLU A 179 21.52 -10.12 5.28
C GLU A 179 22.65 -9.10 5.03
N ILE A 180 22.36 -7.79 5.04
CA ILE A 180 23.33 -6.75 4.71
C ILE A 180 24.28 -6.51 5.86
N ARG A 181 23.78 -6.37 7.08
CA ARG A 181 24.65 -6.17 8.25
C ARG A 181 25.58 -7.35 8.46
N ILE A 182 25.10 -8.58 8.26
CA ILE A 182 25.91 -9.81 8.37
C ILE A 182 27.05 -9.80 7.36
N GLY A 183 26.78 -9.37 6.11
CA GLY A 183 27.77 -9.31 5.03
C GLY A 183 28.67 -8.06 5.02
N ALA A 184 28.52 -7.15 5.99
CA ALA A 184 29.15 -5.82 5.96
C ALA A 184 30.69 -5.86 5.91
N GLU A 185 31.33 -6.90 6.45
CA GLU A 185 32.79 -7.05 6.45
C GLU A 185 33.41 -7.16 5.06
N GLY A 186 32.64 -7.58 4.05
CA GLY A 186 33.08 -7.66 2.66
C GLY A 186 33.23 -6.29 1.96
N PHE A 187 32.77 -5.19 2.57
CA PHE A 187 32.81 -3.86 1.97
C PHE A 187 34.05 -3.06 2.42
N PRO A 188 34.49 -2.06 1.62
CA PRO A 188 35.50 -1.09 2.04
C PRO A 188 35.12 -0.40 3.37
N SER A 189 36.12 0.03 4.14
CA SER A 189 35.90 0.57 5.50
C SER A 189 34.94 1.75 5.56
N SER A 190 34.97 2.66 4.59
CA SER A 190 34.04 3.80 4.51
C SER A 190 32.58 3.34 4.29
N VAL A 191 32.36 2.38 3.41
CA VAL A 191 31.03 1.79 3.13
C VAL A 191 30.54 1.00 4.34
N ARG A 192 31.39 0.16 4.93
CA ARG A 192 31.09 -0.59 6.16
C ARG A 192 30.69 0.33 7.32
N THR A 193 31.37 1.46 7.47
CA THR A 193 31.01 2.47 8.48
C THR A 193 29.61 3.03 8.24
N GLN A 194 29.22 3.32 6.98
CA GLN A 194 27.89 3.77 6.65
C GLN A 194 26.84 2.67 6.89
N ILE A 195 27.12 1.43 6.47
CA ILE A 195 26.24 0.28 6.72
C ILE A 195 25.98 0.15 8.24
N ARG A 196 27.02 0.08 9.04
CA ARG A 196 26.89 -0.11 10.50
C ARG A 196 26.18 1.04 11.21
N LYS A 197 26.17 2.22 10.61
CA LYS A 197 25.50 3.40 11.16
C LYS A 197 23.99 3.34 11.02
N ILE A 198 23.46 2.72 9.96
CA ILE A 198 22.04 2.72 9.60
C ILE A 198 21.40 1.32 9.62
N PHE A 199 22.18 0.25 9.40
CA PHE A 199 21.71 -1.12 9.59
C PHE A 199 21.97 -1.51 11.05
N LEU A 200 20.97 -1.36 11.87
CA LEU A 200 21.06 -1.66 13.30
C LEU A 200 21.28 -3.17 13.54
N ASP A 201 21.79 -3.53 14.69
CA ASP A 201 21.73 -4.93 15.08
C ASP A 201 20.30 -5.35 15.44
N ARG A 202 20.08 -6.65 15.50
CA ARG A 202 18.73 -7.19 15.68
C ARG A 202 18.05 -6.70 16.96
N PRO A 203 18.72 -6.73 18.14
CA PRO A 203 18.11 -6.25 19.38
C PRO A 203 17.69 -4.77 19.32
N GLU A 204 18.53 -3.92 18.72
CA GLU A 204 18.20 -2.48 18.58
C GLU A 204 17.01 -2.27 17.64
N LEU A 205 16.94 -3.01 16.54
CA LEU A 205 15.83 -2.94 15.61
C LEU A 205 14.53 -3.46 16.23
N ASP A 206 14.59 -4.57 16.99
CA ASP A 206 13.42 -5.13 17.66
C ASP A 206 12.83 -4.18 18.70
N VAL A 207 13.66 -3.40 19.40
CA VAL A 207 13.18 -2.34 20.31
C VAL A 207 12.36 -1.29 19.55
N LEU A 208 12.79 -0.89 18.35
CA LEU A 208 12.05 0.07 17.53
C LEU A 208 10.73 -0.51 17.02
N ILE A 209 10.75 -1.75 16.56
CA ILE A 209 9.54 -2.46 16.11
C ILE A 209 8.54 -2.58 17.26
N ALA A 210 8.98 -3.08 18.41
CA ALA A 210 8.13 -3.24 19.58
C ALA A 210 7.52 -1.91 20.05
N LYS A 211 8.30 -0.83 20.03
CA LYS A 211 7.83 0.52 20.36
C LYS A 211 6.72 0.99 19.42
N ASP A 212 6.89 0.77 18.13
CA ASP A 212 5.93 1.21 17.12
C ASP A 212 4.66 0.34 17.16
N GLN A 213 4.79 -0.96 17.41
CA GLN A 213 3.66 -1.88 17.62
C GLN A 213 2.86 -1.59 18.90
N ALA A 214 3.54 -1.26 20.00
CA ALA A 214 2.88 -0.91 21.25
C ALA A 214 1.93 0.29 21.11
N ARG A 215 2.13 1.13 20.10
CA ARG A 215 1.23 2.22 19.75
C ARG A 215 0.06 1.75 18.88
N TYR A 216 0.34 0.87 17.91
CA TYR A 216 -0.66 0.40 16.94
C TYR A 216 -1.67 -0.58 17.54
N GLN A 217 -1.21 -1.60 18.25
CA GLN A 217 -2.06 -2.70 18.70
C GLN A 217 -3.26 -2.25 19.55
N PRO A 218 -3.12 -1.38 20.58
CA PRO A 218 -4.27 -0.89 21.33
C PRO A 218 -5.27 -0.11 20.48
N ALA A 219 -4.77 0.71 19.54
CA ALA A 219 -5.63 1.47 18.64
C ALA A 219 -6.41 0.56 17.68
N ALA A 220 -5.77 -0.48 17.16
CA ALA A 220 -6.41 -1.45 16.28
C ALA A 220 -7.49 -2.26 17.04
N ILE A 221 -7.21 -2.71 18.27
CA ILE A 221 -8.20 -3.36 19.13
C ILE A 221 -9.40 -2.45 19.35
N GLU A 222 -9.17 -1.20 19.76
CA GLU A 222 -10.23 -0.24 20.03
C GLU A 222 -11.09 0.04 18.80
N ALA A 223 -10.47 0.14 17.62
CA ALA A 223 -11.18 0.37 16.36
C ALA A 223 -12.14 -0.76 15.97
N ILE A 224 -11.80 -2.02 16.29
CA ILE A 224 -12.61 -3.18 15.89
C ILE A 224 -13.53 -3.72 16.97
N LYS A 225 -13.29 -3.39 18.25
CA LYS A 225 -14.12 -3.81 19.39
C LYS A 225 -15.63 -3.69 19.16
N PRO A 226 -16.17 -2.58 18.62
CA PRO A 226 -17.61 -2.42 18.42
C PRO A 226 -18.25 -3.45 17.49
N TYR A 227 -17.44 -4.15 16.70
CA TYR A 227 -17.89 -5.13 15.69
C TYR A 227 -17.68 -6.58 16.11
N LEU A 228 -17.15 -6.81 17.32
CA LEU A 228 -16.77 -8.14 17.81
C LEU A 228 -17.61 -8.56 19.02
N ASP A 229 -17.81 -9.87 19.15
CA ASP A 229 -18.32 -10.45 20.37
C ASP A 229 -17.29 -10.45 21.51
N GLN A 230 -17.76 -10.60 22.76
CA GLN A 230 -16.92 -10.54 23.96
C GLN A 230 -15.84 -11.63 24.00
N ALA A 231 -16.07 -12.79 23.39
CA ALA A 231 -15.08 -13.87 23.35
C ALA A 231 -13.89 -13.50 22.46
N LYS A 232 -14.18 -12.94 21.29
CA LYS A 232 -13.13 -12.45 20.37
C LYS A 232 -12.35 -11.28 20.94
N ILE A 233 -13.02 -10.34 21.63
CA ILE A 233 -12.36 -9.24 22.32
C ILE A 233 -11.36 -9.77 23.35
N ARG A 234 -11.78 -10.70 24.21
CA ARG A 234 -10.89 -11.31 25.21
C ARG A 234 -9.72 -12.07 24.59
N ALA A 235 -9.94 -12.80 23.49
CA ALA A 235 -8.89 -13.49 22.77
C ALA A 235 -7.80 -12.53 22.30
N MET A 236 -8.20 -11.41 21.69
CA MET A 236 -7.25 -10.36 21.26
C MET A 236 -6.50 -9.71 22.44
N GLU A 237 -7.22 -9.40 23.53
CA GLU A 237 -6.62 -8.79 24.72
C GLU A 237 -5.63 -9.76 25.41
N ASN A 238 -5.84 -11.07 25.27
CA ASN A 238 -4.91 -12.11 25.71
C ASN A 238 -3.75 -12.39 24.76
N GLY A 239 -3.64 -11.66 23.65
CA GLY A 239 -2.52 -11.79 22.72
C GLY A 239 -2.67 -12.90 21.66
N GLU A 240 -3.87 -13.44 21.44
CA GLU A 240 -4.15 -14.45 20.40
C GLU A 240 -4.11 -13.88 18.97
N GLY A 241 -3.68 -12.62 18.84
CA GLY A 241 -3.58 -11.90 17.57
C GLY A 241 -4.84 -11.10 17.24
N LEU A 242 -4.66 -10.05 16.44
CA LEU A 242 -5.79 -9.24 15.99
C LEU A 242 -6.60 -9.96 14.92
N ILE A 243 -7.90 -9.90 15.04
CA ILE A 243 -8.81 -10.30 13.96
C ILE A 243 -8.62 -9.32 12.83
N ASP A 244 -8.46 -9.82 11.60
CA ASP A 244 -8.39 -8.97 10.42
C ASP A 244 -9.73 -8.23 10.25
N PRO A 245 -9.78 -6.91 10.41
CA PRO A 245 -11.03 -6.17 10.28
C PRO A 245 -11.42 -5.94 8.82
N VAL A 246 -10.50 -6.14 7.88
CA VAL A 246 -10.66 -5.81 6.47
C VAL A 246 -11.10 -7.00 5.65
N ASP A 247 -10.48 -8.17 5.86
CA ASP A 247 -10.78 -9.37 5.09
C ASP A 247 -12.28 -9.77 5.14
N PRO A 248 -12.95 -9.83 6.29
CA PRO A 248 -14.39 -10.13 6.34
C PRO A 248 -15.23 -9.09 5.60
N VAL A 249 -14.87 -7.80 5.67
CA VAL A 249 -15.58 -6.72 4.98
C VAL A 249 -15.35 -6.81 3.48
N ALA A 250 -14.10 -6.99 3.06
CA ALA A 250 -13.72 -7.13 1.65
C ALA A 250 -14.38 -8.38 1.03
N THR A 251 -14.29 -9.52 1.71
CA THR A 251 -14.93 -10.78 1.27
C THR A 251 -16.44 -10.63 1.15
N ARG A 252 -17.07 -10.00 2.13
CA ARG A 252 -18.51 -9.75 2.10
C ARG A 252 -18.89 -8.79 0.97
N PHE A 253 -18.12 -7.72 0.77
CA PHE A 253 -18.34 -6.76 -0.31
C PHE A 253 -18.21 -7.43 -1.69
N LEU A 254 -17.12 -8.16 -1.92
CA LEU A 254 -16.89 -8.85 -3.20
C LEU A 254 -17.88 -9.99 -3.46
N GLY A 255 -18.39 -10.61 -2.39
CA GLY A 255 -19.42 -11.64 -2.45
C GLY A 255 -20.84 -11.14 -2.66
N ILE A 256 -21.08 -9.80 -2.65
CA ILE A 256 -22.40 -9.22 -2.93
C ILE A 256 -22.81 -9.57 -4.36
N THR A 257 -24.04 -10.04 -4.49
CA THR A 257 -24.68 -10.20 -5.79
C THR A 257 -25.46 -8.97 -6.16
N LEU A 258 -25.31 -8.49 -7.39
CA LEU A 258 -25.98 -7.33 -7.94
C LEU A 258 -27.09 -7.78 -8.87
N ASP A 259 -28.30 -7.36 -8.61
CA ASP A 259 -29.45 -7.51 -9.49
C ASP A 259 -29.55 -6.34 -10.50
N ALA A 260 -30.59 -6.35 -11.33
CA ALA A 260 -30.81 -5.31 -12.32
C ALA A 260 -30.97 -3.91 -11.69
N ALA A 261 -31.54 -3.81 -10.49
CA ALA A 261 -31.71 -2.52 -9.82
C ALA A 261 -30.35 -1.97 -9.34
N ASN A 262 -29.53 -2.82 -8.77
CA ASN A 262 -28.18 -2.45 -8.31
C ASN A 262 -27.29 -2.04 -9.50
N VAL A 263 -27.25 -2.86 -10.55
CA VAL A 263 -26.43 -2.58 -11.75
C VAL A 263 -26.89 -1.31 -12.46
N ALA A 264 -28.20 -1.11 -12.62
CA ALA A 264 -28.73 0.11 -13.19
C ALA A 264 -28.36 1.35 -12.36
N ALA A 265 -28.53 1.28 -11.04
CA ALA A 265 -28.19 2.38 -10.12
C ALA A 265 -26.70 2.76 -10.21
N GLU A 266 -25.79 1.78 -10.27
CA GLU A 266 -24.36 2.04 -10.41
C GLU A 266 -23.98 2.64 -11.78
N LEU A 267 -24.74 2.34 -12.82
CA LEU A 267 -24.61 2.98 -14.13
C LEU A 267 -25.31 4.34 -14.21
N GLY A 268 -26.05 4.75 -13.17
CA GLY A 268 -26.83 5.98 -13.19
C GLY A 268 -28.07 5.91 -14.10
N LEU A 269 -28.62 4.70 -14.30
CA LEU A 269 -29.76 4.43 -15.17
C LEU A 269 -31.00 3.99 -14.38
N GLY A 270 -32.16 4.16 -14.96
CA GLY A 270 -33.35 3.46 -14.52
C GLY A 270 -33.31 1.97 -14.87
N VAL A 271 -34.01 1.14 -14.08
CA VAL A 271 -33.99 -0.34 -14.28
C VAL A 271 -34.48 -0.72 -15.67
N GLU A 272 -35.60 -0.12 -16.14
CA GLU A 272 -36.16 -0.43 -17.45
C GLU A 272 -35.29 0.12 -18.59
N GLU A 273 -34.60 1.23 -18.37
CA GLU A 273 -33.61 1.76 -19.31
C GLU A 273 -32.42 0.80 -19.45
N PHE A 274 -31.91 0.31 -18.34
CA PHE A 274 -30.84 -0.71 -18.34
C PHE A 274 -31.27 -1.98 -19.08
N LYS A 275 -32.45 -2.52 -18.76
CA LYS A 275 -32.97 -3.71 -19.43
C LYS A 275 -33.15 -3.49 -20.94
N ALA A 276 -33.68 -2.35 -21.34
CA ALA A 276 -33.82 -1.98 -22.74
C ALA A 276 -32.45 -1.87 -23.44
N ALA A 277 -31.48 -1.22 -22.78
CA ALA A 277 -30.11 -1.10 -23.31
C ALA A 277 -29.46 -2.47 -23.54
N VAL A 278 -29.57 -3.39 -22.57
CA VAL A 278 -29.03 -4.75 -22.72
C VAL A 278 -29.72 -5.52 -23.84
N LYS A 279 -31.06 -5.37 -23.98
CA LYS A 279 -31.84 -6.05 -25.02
C LYS A 279 -31.36 -5.73 -26.44
N TYR A 280 -30.97 -4.47 -26.69
CA TYR A 280 -30.64 -4.00 -28.03
C TYR A 280 -29.16 -3.78 -28.29
N ASN A 281 -28.26 -4.14 -27.33
CA ASN A 281 -26.82 -3.94 -27.45
C ASN A 281 -26.06 -5.27 -27.26
N GLU A 282 -25.43 -5.73 -28.33
CA GLU A 282 -24.67 -6.99 -28.31
C GLU A 282 -23.44 -6.94 -27.39
N ASP A 283 -22.74 -5.81 -27.29
CA ASP A 283 -21.58 -5.70 -26.41
C ASP A 283 -21.98 -5.88 -24.94
N LEU A 284 -23.14 -5.32 -24.53
CA LEU A 284 -23.64 -5.54 -23.17
C LEU A 284 -24.07 -6.99 -22.93
N LYS A 285 -24.59 -7.67 -23.94
CA LYS A 285 -24.90 -9.11 -23.85
C LYS A 285 -23.63 -9.95 -23.71
N GLN A 286 -22.58 -9.61 -24.46
CA GLN A 286 -21.26 -10.28 -24.35
C GLN A 286 -20.59 -10.08 -22.98
N LEU A 287 -20.92 -9.00 -22.27
CA LEU A 287 -20.51 -8.80 -20.88
C LEU A 287 -21.30 -9.66 -19.87
N GLY A 288 -22.21 -10.48 -20.31
CA GLY A 288 -23.04 -11.36 -19.47
C GLY A 288 -24.26 -10.67 -18.84
N LEU A 289 -24.54 -9.42 -19.22
CA LEU A 289 -25.60 -8.61 -18.59
C LEU A 289 -27.01 -9.05 -18.95
N THR A 290 -27.17 -9.92 -19.96
CA THR A 290 -28.46 -10.53 -20.29
C THR A 290 -29.07 -11.30 -19.12
N VAL A 291 -28.24 -12.01 -18.35
CA VAL A 291 -28.69 -12.74 -17.17
C VAL A 291 -29.27 -11.78 -16.13
N VAL A 292 -28.59 -10.66 -15.89
CA VAL A 292 -29.01 -9.64 -14.94
C VAL A 292 -30.30 -8.94 -15.39
N ALA A 293 -30.38 -8.57 -16.65
CA ALA A 293 -31.56 -7.91 -17.22
C ALA A 293 -32.82 -8.80 -17.15
N ASN A 294 -32.66 -10.13 -17.16
CA ASN A 294 -33.74 -11.11 -17.09
C ASN A 294 -34.01 -11.67 -15.68
N GLY A 295 -33.56 -10.98 -14.65
CA GLY A 295 -33.88 -11.31 -13.25
C GLY A 295 -32.84 -12.15 -12.52
N GLY A 296 -31.69 -12.47 -13.16
CA GLY A 296 -30.53 -13.05 -12.50
C GLY A 296 -29.66 -11.98 -11.83
N THR A 297 -28.49 -12.41 -11.40
CA THR A 297 -27.52 -11.54 -10.69
C THR A 297 -26.10 -11.71 -11.25
N ILE A 298 -25.24 -10.73 -10.95
CA ILE A 298 -23.80 -10.78 -11.17
C ILE A 298 -23.07 -10.55 -9.84
N ASN A 299 -22.00 -11.28 -9.55
CA ASN A 299 -21.20 -11.04 -8.37
C ASN A 299 -20.43 -9.73 -8.50
N ARG A 300 -20.29 -8.98 -7.39
CA ARG A 300 -19.50 -7.76 -7.29
C ARG A 300 -18.09 -7.97 -7.81
N GLU A 301 -17.44 -9.06 -7.43
CA GLU A 301 -16.09 -9.38 -7.90
C GLU A 301 -16.01 -9.44 -9.43
N ILE A 302 -16.99 -10.08 -10.09
CA ILE A 302 -17.04 -10.14 -11.55
C ILE A 302 -17.33 -8.77 -12.15
N TRP A 303 -18.27 -8.03 -11.56
CA TRP A 303 -18.67 -6.69 -12.00
C TRP A 303 -17.51 -5.69 -11.99
N GLU A 304 -16.66 -5.75 -10.95
CA GLU A 304 -15.50 -4.88 -10.77
C GLU A 304 -14.19 -5.43 -11.35
N SER A 305 -14.17 -6.66 -11.85
CA SER A 305 -12.98 -7.29 -12.44
C SER A 305 -12.95 -7.20 -13.95
N GLY A 306 -11.77 -7.37 -14.52
CA GLY A 306 -11.60 -7.47 -15.96
C GLY A 306 -10.16 -7.28 -16.42
N SER A 307 -9.83 -7.86 -17.55
CA SER A 307 -8.55 -7.63 -18.24
C SER A 307 -8.55 -6.21 -18.81
N GLY A 308 -7.94 -5.26 -18.10
CA GLY A 308 -7.85 -3.85 -18.46
C GLY A 308 -8.99 -3.03 -17.89
N LEU A 309 -10.15 -3.02 -18.51
CA LEU A 309 -11.35 -2.39 -17.97
C LEU A 309 -12.21 -3.45 -17.28
N SER A 310 -12.82 -3.09 -16.15
CA SER A 310 -13.82 -3.91 -15.48
C SER A 310 -15.10 -4.07 -16.34
N VAL A 311 -15.94 -5.02 -16.00
CA VAL A 311 -17.27 -5.17 -16.64
C VAL A 311 -18.05 -3.86 -16.50
N TYR A 312 -18.03 -3.26 -15.31
CA TYR A 312 -18.63 -1.95 -15.04
C TYR A 312 -18.15 -0.86 -16.00
N GLN A 313 -16.82 -0.71 -16.14
CA GLN A 313 -16.25 0.30 -17.03
C GLN A 313 -16.57 0.05 -18.51
N LYS A 314 -16.56 -1.21 -18.94
CA LYS A 314 -16.93 -1.59 -20.30
C LYS A 314 -18.38 -1.27 -20.57
N ALA A 315 -19.30 -1.61 -19.66
CA ALA A 315 -20.71 -1.30 -19.75
C ALA A 315 -20.96 0.22 -19.83
N ALA A 316 -20.35 1.00 -18.92
CA ALA A 316 -20.49 2.44 -18.92
C ALA A 316 -19.98 3.09 -20.24
N ARG A 317 -18.86 2.63 -20.78
CA ARG A 317 -18.32 3.11 -22.07
C ARG A 317 -19.23 2.76 -23.24
N THR A 318 -19.74 1.54 -23.28
CA THR A 318 -20.68 1.08 -24.33
C THR A 318 -21.95 1.94 -24.33
N LEU A 319 -22.41 2.33 -23.15
CA LEU A 319 -23.57 3.20 -22.95
C LEU A 319 -23.24 4.70 -23.09
N LYS A 320 -21.98 5.06 -23.40
CA LYS A 320 -21.51 6.45 -23.52
C LYS A 320 -21.64 7.28 -22.23
N LEU A 321 -21.63 6.62 -21.08
CA LEU A 321 -21.69 7.24 -19.75
C LEU A 321 -20.30 7.68 -19.24
N GLY A 322 -19.26 7.59 -20.07
CA GLY A 322 -17.88 7.86 -19.70
C GLY A 322 -17.12 6.60 -19.30
N THR A 323 -16.00 6.78 -18.61
CA THR A 323 -15.19 5.68 -18.04
C THR A 323 -15.05 5.94 -16.55
N PRO A 324 -15.89 5.31 -15.72
CA PRO A 324 -15.81 5.47 -14.28
C PRO A 324 -14.46 5.03 -13.75
N ALA A 325 -13.94 5.73 -12.74
CA ALA A 325 -12.78 5.25 -11.99
C ALA A 325 -13.20 4.05 -11.15
N THR A 326 -12.48 2.94 -11.30
CA THR A 326 -12.66 1.77 -10.45
C THR A 326 -11.34 1.41 -9.79
N VAL A 327 -11.40 0.79 -8.63
CA VAL A 327 -10.20 0.29 -7.95
C VAL A 327 -9.51 -0.87 -8.69
N THR A 328 -10.20 -1.50 -9.63
CA THR A 328 -9.69 -2.65 -10.41
C THR A 328 -8.98 -2.26 -11.70
N ALA A 329 -9.07 -0.99 -12.12
CA ALA A 329 -8.34 -0.52 -13.31
C ALA A 329 -6.92 -0.11 -12.92
N PRO A 330 -5.89 -0.87 -13.30
CA PRO A 330 -4.52 -0.46 -13.04
C PRO A 330 -4.21 0.81 -13.83
N PRO A 331 -3.81 1.90 -13.17
CA PRO A 331 -3.50 3.17 -13.85
C PRO A 331 -2.20 3.13 -14.66
N TRP A 332 -1.41 2.08 -14.52
CA TRP A 332 -0.10 1.92 -15.17
C TRP A 332 -0.10 1.11 -16.46
N ARG A 333 -1.18 1.04 -17.19
CA ARG A 333 -1.07 0.55 -18.55
C ARG A 333 -0.27 1.55 -19.36
N HIS A 334 0.98 1.20 -19.45
CA HIS A 334 2.07 1.89 -20.10
C HIS A 334 1.79 2.36 -21.50
N ARG A 335 2.32 3.52 -21.69
CA ARG A 335 2.80 3.99 -23.00
C ARG A 335 4.08 3.22 -23.37
#